data_07bec117d9281b3afaadd829dd67aa3e
#
_entry.id   07bec117d9281b3afaadd829dd67aa3e
#
_cell.length_a   1.000
_cell.length_b   1.000
_cell.length_c   1.000
_cell.angle_alpha   90.00
_cell.angle_beta   90.00
_cell.angle_gamma   90.00
#
_symmetry.space_group_name_H-M   'P 1'
#
loop_
_entity.id
_entity.type
_entity.pdbx_description
1 polymer ?
#
loop_
_entity_poly.entity_id
_entity_poly.type
_entity_poly.pdbx_seq_one_letter_code
_entity_poly.pdbx_strand_id
1 'polypeptide(L)'
;MLHETRINFERRQVYDLPPLNFEVTEHRAHKKCCGHCGSITKANFPVDVTQPTQYGSKAKSLMVYMHQYQLLPFNRNREFFSDVFNQDISVATITSATEIGYTKLESAENHIKQQLINGKLLHVDETGFRVNKSLFWMHVASTSRFTFYASHKKRGGEAINEIDLLTKFNGTLVHDHLKSYFQYAGQHSLCNAHHLRELTFVQENYKHKWAEKIEDLLIKIKRTVESHYEKTGDSLPDKKLHR
;
A
#
# COMPACT_ATOMS: atom_id res chain seq x y z
N MET A 1 47.93 -32.43 -37.43
CA MET A 1 47.13 -31.47 -36.63
C MET A 1 45.67 -31.76 -36.93
N LEU A 2 44.94 -32.26 -35.95
CA LEU A 2 43.49 -32.46 -36.05
C LEU A 2 42.83 -31.09 -35.97
N HIS A 3 42.13 -30.64 -37.01
CA HIS A 3 41.29 -29.47 -36.97
C HIS A 3 40.02 -29.82 -36.20
N GLU A 4 39.96 -29.45 -34.90
CA GLU A 4 38.74 -29.51 -34.11
C GLU A 4 37.80 -28.38 -34.54
N THR A 5 36.68 -28.77 -35.16
CA THR A 5 35.60 -27.80 -35.48
C THR A 5 34.63 -27.70 -34.31
N ARG A 6 34.49 -26.55 -33.71
CA ARG A 6 33.52 -26.28 -32.64
C ARG A 6 32.11 -26.40 -33.22
N ILE A 7 31.36 -27.44 -32.82
CA ILE A 7 30.04 -27.75 -33.39
C ILE A 7 28.91 -27.05 -32.61
N ASN A 8 29.04 -26.95 -31.28
CA ASN A 8 28.01 -26.35 -30.43
C ASN A 8 28.57 -25.96 -29.06
N PHE A 9 27.81 -25.23 -28.26
CA PHE A 9 28.12 -24.95 -26.86
C PHE A 9 26.86 -25.13 -25.97
N GLU A 10 27.04 -25.68 -24.80
CA GLU A 10 26.02 -25.72 -23.75
C GLU A 10 26.15 -24.46 -22.92
N ARG A 11 25.01 -23.80 -22.66
CA ARG A 11 24.94 -22.55 -21.87
C ARG A 11 24.35 -22.85 -20.51
N ARG A 12 25.04 -22.43 -19.45
CA ARG A 12 24.53 -22.41 -18.08
C ARG A 12 24.69 -21.00 -17.53
N GLN A 13 23.70 -20.53 -16.74
CA GLN A 13 23.75 -19.25 -16.09
C GLN A 13 23.56 -19.46 -14.59
N VAL A 14 24.39 -18.80 -13.79
CA VAL A 14 24.27 -18.75 -12.33
C VAL A 14 23.96 -17.32 -11.97
N TYR A 15 22.90 -17.11 -11.21
CA TYR A 15 22.53 -15.81 -10.65
C TYR A 15 22.95 -15.81 -9.19
N ASP A 16 23.78 -14.85 -8.82
CA ASP A 16 24.30 -14.71 -7.46
C ASP A 16 24.26 -13.26 -7.04
N LEU A 17 24.31 -13.00 -5.73
CA LEU A 17 24.35 -11.66 -5.18
C LEU A 17 25.80 -11.23 -4.93
N PRO A 18 26.17 -9.99 -5.28
CA PRO A 18 27.43 -9.43 -4.86
C PRO A 18 27.41 -9.20 -3.34
N PRO A 19 28.58 -9.03 -2.68
CA PRO A 19 28.63 -8.62 -1.28
C PRO A 19 27.80 -7.37 -1.03
N LEU A 20 26.85 -7.44 -0.10
CA LEU A 20 25.94 -6.34 0.23
C LEU A 20 26.61 -5.46 1.29
N ASN A 21 27.09 -4.29 0.90
CA ASN A 21 27.76 -3.34 1.78
C ASN A 21 27.12 -1.93 1.66
N PHE A 22 27.26 -1.14 2.73
CA PHE A 22 26.98 0.28 2.65
C PHE A 22 28.05 1.01 1.86
N GLU A 23 27.64 1.84 0.92
CA GLU A 23 28.51 2.82 0.29
C GLU A 23 28.63 4.05 1.22
N VAL A 24 29.86 4.39 1.62
CA VAL A 24 30.12 5.52 2.50
C VAL A 24 30.80 6.64 1.74
N THR A 25 30.12 7.79 1.62
CA THR A 25 30.67 9.01 1.00
C THR A 25 31.05 9.99 2.11
N GLU A 26 32.32 10.38 2.17
CA GLU A 26 32.81 11.44 3.05
C GLU A 26 32.74 12.79 2.35
N HIS A 27 32.05 13.75 2.97
CA HIS A 27 32.01 15.14 2.52
C HIS A 27 32.93 15.99 3.41
N ARG A 28 33.92 16.71 2.81
CA ARG A 28 34.85 17.56 3.49
C ARG A 28 34.65 19.02 3.15
N ALA A 29 34.24 19.85 4.12
CA ALA A 29 34.11 21.30 3.95
C ALA A 29 35.37 21.98 4.49
N HIS A 30 36.18 22.51 3.58
CA HIS A 30 37.40 23.23 3.92
C HIS A 30 37.09 24.55 4.63
N LYS A 31 37.92 24.87 5.63
CA LYS A 31 37.94 26.18 6.29
C LYS A 31 39.22 26.94 5.88
N LYS A 32 39.10 28.23 5.58
CA LYS A 32 40.21 29.12 5.28
C LYS A 32 40.22 30.27 6.26
N CYS A 33 41.40 30.59 6.78
CA CYS A 33 41.61 31.75 7.62
C CYS A 33 42.19 32.88 6.75
N CYS A 34 41.63 34.08 6.83
CA CYS A 34 42.18 35.26 6.17
C CYS A 34 43.46 35.71 6.86
N GLY A 35 44.58 35.75 6.15
CA GLY A 35 45.89 36.20 6.71
C GLY A 35 45.93 37.67 7.11
N HIS A 36 44.97 38.50 6.67
CA HIS A 36 44.92 39.93 6.98
C HIS A 36 44.04 40.24 8.20
N CYS A 37 42.86 39.65 8.31
CA CYS A 37 41.89 39.96 9.37
C CYS A 37 41.55 38.78 10.28
N GLY A 38 42.13 37.60 10.08
CA GLY A 38 41.88 36.39 10.89
C GLY A 38 40.49 35.78 10.74
N SER A 39 39.61 36.32 9.88
CA SER A 39 38.28 35.78 9.68
C SER A 39 38.34 34.38 9.07
N ILE A 40 37.45 33.48 9.55
CA ILE A 40 37.38 32.10 9.09
C ILE A 40 36.15 31.96 8.16
N THR A 41 36.37 31.54 6.92
CA THR A 41 35.34 31.13 6.00
C THR A 41 35.32 29.61 5.87
N LYS A 42 34.13 29.02 5.79
CA LYS A 42 33.92 27.58 5.63
C LYS A 42 33.07 27.32 4.40
N ALA A 43 33.45 26.32 3.61
CA ALA A 43 32.59 25.85 2.50
C ALA A 43 31.32 25.22 3.05
N ASN A 44 30.22 25.28 2.27
CA ASN A 44 28.97 24.64 2.62
C ASN A 44 29.03 23.15 2.27
N PHE A 45 28.33 22.33 3.06
CA PHE A 45 27.99 20.97 2.68
C PHE A 45 26.83 20.96 1.66
N PRO A 46 26.65 19.87 0.89
CA PRO A 46 25.42 19.65 0.14
C PRO A 46 24.17 19.78 1.02
N VAL A 47 23.06 20.23 0.44
CA VAL A 47 21.83 20.57 1.19
C VAL A 47 21.28 19.38 1.99
N ASP A 48 21.47 18.17 1.48
CA ASP A 48 21.03 16.90 2.09
C ASP A 48 22.04 16.34 3.11
N VAL A 49 23.22 16.95 3.28
CA VAL A 49 24.25 16.55 4.24
C VAL A 49 24.21 17.48 5.45
N THR A 50 23.36 17.14 6.41
CA THR A 50 23.04 18.00 7.56
C THR A 50 23.64 17.54 8.89
N GLN A 51 24.09 16.28 8.96
CA GLN A 51 24.60 15.67 10.20
C GLN A 51 26.04 15.18 10.01
N PRO A 52 26.81 15.09 11.09
CA PRO A 52 28.18 14.53 11.05
C PRO A 52 28.22 13.09 10.54
N THR A 53 27.19 12.31 10.85
CA THR A 53 26.95 10.96 10.34
C THR A 53 25.45 10.79 10.09
N GLN A 54 25.11 10.31 8.92
CA GLN A 54 23.70 10.12 8.56
C GLN A 54 23.54 8.97 7.55
N TYR A 55 22.38 8.33 7.58
CA TYR A 55 21.99 7.37 6.55
C TYR A 55 21.36 8.11 5.36
N GLY A 56 21.73 7.72 4.15
CA GLY A 56 21.19 8.24 2.91
C GLY A 56 19.75 7.78 2.65
N SER A 57 19.12 8.37 1.65
CA SER A 57 17.71 8.10 1.30
C SER A 57 17.44 6.63 0.95
N LYS A 58 18.36 5.97 0.23
CA LYS A 58 18.21 4.54 -0.16
C LYS A 58 18.18 3.64 1.08
N ALA A 59 19.10 3.85 2.03
CA ALA A 59 19.14 3.08 3.29
C ALA A 59 17.86 3.31 4.12
N LYS A 60 17.41 4.58 4.26
CA LYS A 60 16.16 4.90 4.95
C LYS A 60 14.95 4.28 4.27
N SER A 61 14.88 4.30 2.95
CA SER A 61 13.79 3.66 2.20
C SER A 61 13.75 2.14 2.41
N LEU A 62 14.91 1.48 2.47
CA LEU A 62 14.97 0.06 2.78
C LEU A 62 14.52 -0.23 4.22
N MET A 63 14.92 0.60 5.21
CA MET A 63 14.46 0.47 6.60
C MET A 63 12.92 0.56 6.69
N VAL A 64 12.34 1.55 6.02
CA VAL A 64 10.89 1.75 5.98
C VAL A 64 10.19 0.60 5.25
N TYR A 65 10.71 0.16 4.10
CA TYR A 65 10.17 -0.96 3.34
C TYR A 65 10.12 -2.26 4.17
N MET A 66 11.24 -2.58 4.84
CA MET A 66 11.31 -3.79 5.68
C MET A 66 10.36 -3.72 6.87
N HIS A 67 10.19 -2.52 7.46
CA HIS A 67 9.30 -2.34 8.61
C HIS A 67 7.82 -2.28 8.21
N GLN A 68 7.47 -1.42 7.24
CA GLN A 68 6.08 -1.12 6.90
C GLN A 68 5.47 -2.10 5.90
N TYR A 69 6.23 -2.55 4.91
CA TYR A 69 5.72 -3.43 3.87
C TYR A 69 5.99 -4.91 4.17
N GLN A 70 7.20 -5.24 4.63
CA GLN A 70 7.55 -6.62 5.01
C GLN A 70 7.14 -6.94 6.45
N LEU A 71 6.58 -5.98 7.19
CA LEU A 71 6.07 -6.12 8.55
C LEU A 71 7.11 -6.64 9.55
N LEU A 72 8.39 -6.40 9.32
CA LEU A 72 9.44 -6.77 10.27
C LEU A 72 9.37 -5.88 11.53
N PRO A 73 9.28 -6.47 12.73
CA PRO A 73 9.42 -5.72 13.96
C PRO A 73 10.75 -4.97 14.04
N PHE A 74 10.83 -3.88 14.78
CA PHE A 74 12.02 -3.04 14.87
C PHE A 74 13.30 -3.83 15.15
N ASN A 75 13.28 -4.77 16.13
CA ASN A 75 14.46 -5.55 16.47
C ASN A 75 14.88 -6.48 15.31
N ARG A 76 13.93 -7.09 14.62
CA ARG A 76 14.21 -7.93 13.45
C ARG A 76 14.73 -7.13 12.26
N ASN A 77 14.26 -5.89 12.12
CA ASN A 77 14.78 -4.98 11.10
C ASN A 77 16.25 -4.59 11.40
N ARG A 78 16.57 -4.30 12.67
CA ARG A 78 17.97 -4.08 13.11
C ARG A 78 18.85 -5.30 12.82
N GLU A 79 18.41 -6.48 13.23
CA GLU A 79 19.11 -7.76 13.02
C GLU A 79 19.38 -7.98 11.51
N PHE A 80 18.39 -7.74 10.66
CA PHE A 80 18.56 -7.81 9.21
C PHE A 80 19.69 -6.89 8.70
N PHE A 81 19.74 -5.64 9.15
CA PHE A 81 20.82 -4.72 8.74
C PHE A 81 22.18 -5.12 9.29
N SER A 82 22.25 -5.65 10.51
CA SER A 82 23.46 -6.18 11.10
C SER A 82 23.98 -7.39 10.33
N ASP A 83 23.12 -8.37 10.06
CA ASP A 83 23.51 -9.64 9.46
C ASP A 83 23.83 -9.51 7.96
N VAL A 84 23.03 -8.73 7.23
CA VAL A 84 23.16 -8.61 5.77
C VAL A 84 24.18 -7.56 5.35
N PHE A 85 24.26 -6.45 6.08
CA PHE A 85 25.08 -5.29 5.71
C PHE A 85 26.22 -5.02 6.70
N ASN A 86 26.37 -5.82 7.75
CA ASN A 86 27.29 -5.56 8.86
C ASN A 86 27.17 -4.14 9.41
N GLN A 87 25.92 -3.66 9.54
CA GLN A 87 25.61 -2.29 9.95
C GLN A 87 24.60 -2.26 11.10
N ASP A 88 25.06 -1.87 12.28
CA ASP A 88 24.19 -1.64 13.42
C ASP A 88 23.38 -0.36 13.26
N ILE A 89 22.05 -0.48 13.20
CA ILE A 89 21.13 0.64 13.19
C ILE A 89 20.29 0.66 14.46
N SER A 90 19.97 1.85 14.97
CA SER A 90 19.11 1.99 16.14
C SER A 90 17.62 1.94 15.76
N VAL A 91 16.77 1.51 16.71
CA VAL A 91 15.32 1.63 16.57
C VAL A 91 14.91 3.09 16.29
N ALA A 92 15.53 4.05 16.95
CA ALA A 92 15.28 5.48 16.74
C ALA A 92 15.55 5.90 15.28
N THR A 93 16.58 5.33 14.65
CA THR A 93 16.87 5.58 13.22
C THR A 93 15.75 5.08 12.31
N ILE A 94 15.22 3.88 12.56
CA ILE A 94 14.10 3.30 11.78
C ILE A 94 12.84 4.13 11.99
N THR A 95 12.54 4.52 13.24
CA THR A 95 11.38 5.35 13.57
C THR A 95 11.45 6.71 12.86
N SER A 96 12.61 7.38 12.96
CA SER A 96 12.83 8.67 12.27
C SER A 96 12.74 8.53 10.74
N ALA A 97 13.25 7.44 10.16
CA ALA A 97 13.09 7.17 8.73
C ALA A 97 11.62 7.00 8.33
N THR A 98 10.83 6.35 9.20
CA THR A 98 9.38 6.17 8.98
C THR A 98 8.63 7.49 9.05
N GLU A 99 8.93 8.36 10.01
CA GLU A 99 8.35 9.71 10.14
C GLU A 99 8.68 10.60 8.92
N ILE A 100 9.94 10.57 8.47
CA ILE A 100 10.36 11.26 7.24
C ILE A 100 9.60 10.69 6.02
N GLY A 101 9.46 9.38 5.93
CA GLY A 101 8.70 8.71 4.88
C GLY A 101 7.23 9.14 4.86
N TYR A 102 6.59 9.16 6.01
CA TYR A 102 5.21 9.63 6.19
C TYR A 102 5.02 11.04 5.62
N THR A 103 5.85 11.99 6.07
CA THR A 103 5.77 13.38 5.60
C THR A 103 6.02 13.52 4.09
N LYS A 104 7.00 12.78 3.56
CA LYS A 104 7.33 12.87 2.12
C LYS A 104 6.31 12.20 1.19
N LEU A 105 5.54 11.25 1.70
CA LEU A 105 4.53 10.52 0.92
C LEU A 105 3.16 11.21 0.93
N GLU A 106 2.96 12.27 1.70
CA GLU A 106 1.69 13.00 1.79
C GLU A 106 1.14 13.43 0.42
N SER A 107 2.01 13.92 -0.48
CA SER A 107 1.60 14.29 -1.82
C SER A 107 1.12 13.10 -2.68
N ALA A 108 1.76 11.93 -2.51
CA ALA A 108 1.35 10.70 -3.18
C ALA A 108 0.02 10.17 -2.62
N GLU A 109 -0.15 10.24 -1.31
CA GLU A 109 -1.40 9.88 -0.63
C GLU A 109 -2.56 10.77 -1.09
N ASN A 110 -2.36 12.07 -1.13
CA ASN A 110 -3.33 13.03 -1.66
C ASN A 110 -3.67 12.75 -3.13
N HIS A 111 -2.68 12.40 -3.95
CA HIS A 111 -2.93 12.00 -5.33
C HIS A 111 -3.82 10.75 -5.41
N ILE A 112 -3.53 9.71 -4.62
CA ILE A 112 -4.36 8.49 -4.54
C ILE A 112 -5.80 8.86 -4.15
N LYS A 113 -5.97 9.67 -3.11
CA LYS A 113 -7.29 10.13 -2.66
C LYS A 113 -8.07 10.84 -3.77
N GLN A 114 -7.43 11.73 -4.53
CA GLN A 114 -8.05 12.41 -5.67
C GLN A 114 -8.44 11.43 -6.80
N GLN A 115 -7.61 10.44 -7.10
CA GLN A 115 -7.92 9.42 -8.10
C GLN A 115 -9.15 8.57 -7.69
N LEU A 116 -9.31 8.29 -6.41
CA LEU A 116 -10.48 7.59 -5.87
C LEU A 116 -11.74 8.45 -5.93
N ILE A 117 -11.65 9.73 -5.56
CA ILE A 117 -12.78 10.70 -5.63
C ILE A 117 -13.29 10.83 -7.07
N ASN A 118 -12.40 10.87 -8.05
CA ASN A 118 -12.74 11.01 -9.47
C ASN A 118 -13.11 9.67 -10.15
N GLY A 119 -13.09 8.57 -9.40
CA GLY A 119 -13.43 7.24 -9.89
C GLY A 119 -14.92 7.08 -10.20
N LYS A 120 -15.25 6.15 -11.10
CA LYS A 120 -16.66 5.79 -11.39
C LYS A 120 -17.22 4.74 -10.42
N LEU A 121 -16.36 3.91 -9.87
CA LEU A 121 -16.68 2.82 -8.95
C LEU A 121 -15.68 2.83 -7.79
N LEU A 122 -16.20 2.76 -6.57
CA LEU A 122 -15.40 2.75 -5.36
C LEU A 122 -15.89 1.66 -4.42
N HIS A 123 -14.99 0.81 -3.98
CA HIS A 123 -15.25 -0.16 -2.92
C HIS A 123 -14.83 0.45 -1.59
N VAL A 124 -15.70 0.35 -0.59
CA VAL A 124 -15.41 0.80 0.78
C VAL A 124 -15.76 -0.27 1.79
N ASP A 125 -14.97 -0.31 2.84
CA ASP A 125 -15.14 -1.21 3.97
C ASP A 125 -14.44 -0.62 5.19
N GLU A 126 -14.74 -1.11 6.38
CA GLU A 126 -14.01 -0.73 7.59
C GLU A 126 -13.81 -1.93 8.50
N THR A 127 -12.68 -1.93 9.19
CA THR A 127 -12.36 -2.98 10.17
C THR A 127 -11.87 -2.38 11.48
N GLY A 128 -12.30 -2.99 12.59
CA GLY A 128 -11.86 -2.60 13.93
C GLY A 128 -10.47 -3.13 14.24
N PHE A 129 -9.63 -2.30 14.83
CA PHE A 129 -8.34 -2.70 15.38
C PHE A 129 -8.06 -1.97 16.69
N ARG A 130 -7.06 -2.43 17.44
CA ARG A 130 -6.76 -1.84 18.74
C ARG A 130 -5.35 -1.25 18.78
N VAL A 131 -5.26 -0.01 19.28
CA VAL A 131 -4.00 0.66 19.60
C VAL A 131 -4.01 0.98 21.09
N ASN A 132 -3.04 0.45 21.84
CA ASN A 132 -2.96 0.64 23.29
C ASN A 132 -4.29 0.34 24.00
N LYS A 133 -4.93 -0.79 23.67
CA LYS A 133 -6.24 -1.23 24.19
C LYS A 133 -7.44 -0.41 23.72
N SER A 134 -7.27 0.76 23.11
CA SER A 134 -8.34 1.59 22.56
C SER A 134 -8.76 1.09 21.17
N LEU A 135 -10.07 1.04 20.92
CA LEU A 135 -10.63 0.65 19.63
C LEU A 135 -10.49 1.80 18.62
N PHE A 136 -9.98 1.47 17.46
CA PHE A 136 -9.92 2.31 16.27
C PHE A 136 -10.53 1.56 15.09
N TRP A 137 -10.88 2.30 14.06
CA TRP A 137 -11.41 1.77 12.81
C TRP A 137 -10.51 2.16 11.66
N MET A 138 -10.13 1.17 10.85
CA MET A 138 -9.44 1.38 9.60
C MET A 138 -10.48 1.45 8.50
N HIS A 139 -10.66 2.63 7.93
CA HIS A 139 -11.50 2.84 6.76
C HIS A 139 -10.69 2.59 5.52
N VAL A 140 -11.23 1.82 4.60
CA VAL A 140 -10.58 1.46 3.34
C VAL A 140 -11.45 1.94 2.18
N ALA A 141 -10.83 2.61 1.23
CA ALA A 141 -11.47 2.97 -0.03
C ALA A 141 -10.58 2.50 -1.18
N SER A 142 -11.14 1.74 -2.14
CA SER A 142 -10.34 1.11 -3.18
C SER A 142 -11.01 1.01 -4.54
N THR A 143 -10.18 0.99 -5.56
CA THR A 143 -10.50 0.60 -6.94
C THR A 143 -9.57 -0.54 -7.35
N SER A 144 -9.62 -0.98 -8.61
CA SER A 144 -8.65 -1.96 -9.14
C SER A 144 -7.20 -1.45 -9.17
N ARG A 145 -6.97 -0.13 -9.03
CA ARG A 145 -5.65 0.50 -9.20
C ARG A 145 -5.14 1.22 -7.97
N PHE A 146 -6.01 1.72 -7.13
CA PHE A 146 -5.67 2.56 -5.97
C PHE A 146 -6.37 2.05 -4.72
N THR A 147 -5.68 2.14 -3.59
CA THR A 147 -6.25 1.89 -2.27
C THR A 147 -5.79 2.98 -1.32
N PHE A 148 -6.74 3.51 -0.57
CA PHE A 148 -6.52 4.51 0.47
C PHE A 148 -6.97 3.94 1.82
N TYR A 149 -6.17 4.16 2.85
CA TYR A 149 -6.45 3.77 4.22
C TYR A 149 -6.50 4.99 5.13
N ALA A 150 -7.51 5.06 5.98
CA ALA A 150 -7.59 6.08 7.01
C ALA A 150 -8.00 5.47 8.34
N SER A 151 -7.26 5.78 9.40
CA SER A 151 -7.60 5.33 10.75
C SER A 151 -8.41 6.40 11.48
N HIS A 152 -9.48 5.98 12.19
CA HIS A 152 -10.31 6.89 12.98
C HIS A 152 -10.83 6.21 14.25
N LYS A 153 -11.14 6.99 15.31
CA LYS A 153 -11.72 6.47 16.56
C LYS A 153 -13.18 6.04 16.40
N LYS A 154 -13.87 6.57 15.42
CA LYS A 154 -15.29 6.28 15.14
C LYS A 154 -15.43 5.46 13.87
N ARG A 155 -16.52 4.66 13.80
CA ARG A 155 -16.86 3.82 12.65
C ARG A 155 -17.73 4.53 11.62
N GLY A 156 -18.65 5.39 12.06
CA GLY A 156 -19.75 5.88 11.25
C GLY A 156 -19.50 7.22 10.57
N GLY A 157 -20.60 7.96 10.35
CA GLY A 157 -20.62 9.20 9.56
C GLY A 157 -19.63 10.28 9.99
N GLU A 158 -19.35 10.42 11.30
CA GLU A 158 -18.34 11.35 11.81
C GLU A 158 -16.97 11.08 11.16
N ALA A 159 -16.51 9.81 11.20
CA ALA A 159 -15.24 9.41 10.59
C ALA A 159 -15.24 9.63 9.08
N ILE A 160 -16.32 9.24 8.40
CA ILE A 160 -16.45 9.38 6.95
C ILE A 160 -16.36 10.85 6.52
N ASN A 161 -16.98 11.76 7.31
CA ASN A 161 -16.92 13.20 7.06
C ASN A 161 -15.52 13.77 7.29
N GLU A 162 -14.82 13.37 8.37
CA GLU A 162 -13.46 13.84 8.64
C GLU A 162 -12.43 13.31 7.64
N ILE A 163 -12.60 12.07 7.17
CA ILE A 163 -11.79 11.50 6.10
C ILE A 163 -12.00 12.26 4.78
N ASP A 164 -13.18 12.83 4.58
CA ASP A 164 -13.54 13.73 3.48
C ASP A 164 -13.18 13.16 2.08
N LEU A 165 -13.49 11.87 1.86
CA LEU A 165 -13.39 11.21 0.57
C LEU A 165 -14.79 10.98 0.00
N LEU A 166 -15.69 10.34 0.77
CA LEU A 166 -17.03 10.00 0.30
C LEU A 166 -17.93 11.22 0.16
N THR A 167 -17.68 12.28 0.93
CA THR A 167 -18.36 13.57 0.81
C THR A 167 -18.19 14.21 -0.58
N LYS A 168 -17.10 13.85 -1.29
CA LYS A 168 -16.75 14.38 -2.61
C LYS A 168 -16.93 13.36 -3.74
N PHE A 169 -17.15 12.08 -3.38
CA PHE A 169 -17.33 11.01 -4.36
C PHE A 169 -18.73 11.00 -4.95
N ASN A 170 -18.85 10.82 -6.27
CA ASN A 170 -20.13 10.93 -6.99
C ASN A 170 -20.42 9.73 -7.92
N GLY A 171 -19.64 8.65 -7.81
CA GLY A 171 -19.80 7.43 -8.61
C GLY A 171 -20.67 6.37 -7.92
N THR A 172 -20.48 5.13 -8.32
CA THR A 172 -21.12 3.97 -7.68
C THR A 172 -20.28 3.51 -6.49
N LEU A 173 -20.90 3.48 -5.31
CA LEU A 173 -20.28 3.03 -4.06
C LEU A 173 -20.65 1.56 -3.80
N VAL A 174 -19.65 0.69 -3.72
CA VAL A 174 -19.81 -0.71 -3.33
C VAL A 174 -19.42 -0.87 -1.87
N HIS A 175 -20.37 -1.32 -1.04
CA HIS A 175 -20.18 -1.43 0.40
C HIS A 175 -21.01 -2.58 1.01
N ASP A 176 -20.80 -2.86 2.29
CA ASP A 176 -21.68 -3.67 3.10
C ASP A 176 -23.01 -2.93 3.40
N HIS A 177 -23.80 -3.45 4.32
CA HIS A 177 -25.07 -2.82 4.69
C HIS A 177 -24.92 -1.71 5.75
N LEU A 178 -23.70 -1.20 6.02
CA LEU A 178 -23.52 -0.15 7.03
C LEU A 178 -24.33 1.08 6.67
N LYS A 179 -25.29 1.43 7.54
CA LYS A 179 -26.26 2.51 7.32
C LYS A 179 -25.62 3.86 6.99
N SER A 180 -24.41 4.12 7.54
CA SER A 180 -23.73 5.39 7.33
C SER A 180 -23.34 5.64 5.87
N TYR A 181 -23.06 4.59 5.08
CA TYR A 181 -22.70 4.75 3.67
C TYR A 181 -23.83 5.27 2.80
N PHE A 182 -25.09 4.94 3.13
CA PHE A 182 -26.25 5.38 2.36
C PHE A 182 -26.53 6.89 2.42
N GLN A 183 -25.78 7.64 3.25
CA GLN A 183 -25.89 9.10 3.37
C GLN A 183 -25.03 9.84 2.33
N TYR A 184 -24.13 9.16 1.66
CA TYR A 184 -23.20 9.76 0.71
C TYR A 184 -23.67 9.53 -0.73
N ALA A 185 -23.38 10.53 -1.60
CA ALA A 185 -23.95 10.64 -2.93
C ALA A 185 -23.60 9.48 -3.86
N GLY A 186 -24.37 9.34 -4.93
CA GLY A 186 -24.13 8.42 -6.02
C GLY A 186 -25.07 7.23 -6.00
N GLN A 187 -24.71 6.24 -6.77
CA GLN A 187 -25.39 4.95 -6.81
C GLN A 187 -24.76 4.02 -5.77
N HIS A 188 -25.58 3.17 -5.18
CA HIS A 188 -25.12 2.17 -4.23
C HIS A 188 -25.22 0.78 -4.82
N SER A 189 -24.20 -0.04 -4.61
CA SER A 189 -24.20 -1.46 -4.89
C SER A 189 -23.75 -2.20 -3.64
N LEU A 190 -24.48 -3.24 -3.27
CA LEU A 190 -24.11 -4.02 -2.10
C LEU A 190 -23.04 -5.05 -2.45
N CYS A 191 -22.10 -5.26 -1.55
CA CYS A 191 -20.98 -6.16 -1.76
C CYS A 191 -21.41 -7.63 -1.77
N ASN A 192 -21.33 -8.29 -2.92
CA ASN A 192 -21.69 -9.70 -3.03
C ASN A 192 -20.84 -10.64 -2.16
N ALA A 193 -19.61 -10.26 -1.82
CA ALA A 193 -18.78 -11.06 -0.91
C ALA A 193 -19.37 -11.09 0.52
N HIS A 194 -20.00 -10.00 0.96
CA HIS A 194 -20.74 -9.96 2.22
C HIS A 194 -22.01 -10.79 2.14
N HIS A 195 -22.80 -10.66 1.06
CA HIS A 195 -24.00 -11.49 0.84
C HIS A 195 -23.67 -12.98 0.84
N LEU A 196 -22.62 -13.40 0.14
CA LEU A 196 -22.22 -14.82 0.12
C LEU A 196 -21.87 -15.33 1.52
N ARG A 197 -21.13 -14.54 2.32
CA ARG A 197 -20.82 -14.93 3.73
C ARG A 197 -22.07 -15.05 4.59
N GLU A 198 -23.03 -14.14 4.43
CA GLU A 198 -24.30 -14.17 5.16
C GLU A 198 -25.14 -15.38 4.75
N LEU A 199 -25.22 -15.68 3.44
CA LEU A 199 -25.94 -16.85 2.93
C LEU A 199 -25.32 -18.16 3.40
N THR A 200 -23.98 -18.26 3.37
CA THR A 200 -23.25 -19.41 3.93
C THR A 200 -23.54 -19.57 5.41
N PHE A 201 -23.52 -18.47 6.20
CA PHE A 201 -23.90 -18.52 7.63
C PHE A 201 -25.33 -19.04 7.84
N VAL A 202 -26.31 -18.57 7.05
CA VAL A 202 -27.70 -19.04 7.14
C VAL A 202 -27.80 -20.52 6.78
N GLN A 203 -27.09 -20.97 5.74
CA GLN A 203 -27.06 -22.36 5.34
C GLN A 203 -26.45 -23.26 6.42
N GLU A 204 -25.31 -22.88 6.98
CA GLU A 204 -24.60 -23.67 7.99
C GLU A 204 -25.37 -23.78 9.32
N ASN A 205 -25.99 -22.69 9.77
CA ASN A 205 -26.63 -22.63 11.08
C ASN A 205 -28.12 -23.01 11.05
N TYR A 206 -28.84 -22.67 9.99
CA TYR A 206 -30.30 -22.87 9.89
C TYR A 206 -30.70 -23.89 8.84
N LYS A 207 -29.77 -24.39 8.03
CA LYS A 207 -30.02 -25.40 6.98
C LYS A 207 -31.10 -25.00 5.96
N HIS A 208 -31.27 -23.71 5.71
CA HIS A 208 -32.28 -23.20 4.78
C HIS A 208 -31.84 -23.35 3.32
N LYS A 209 -32.50 -24.23 2.57
CA LYS A 209 -32.23 -24.51 1.15
C LYS A 209 -32.37 -23.28 0.22
N TRP A 210 -33.13 -22.28 0.63
CA TRP A 210 -33.24 -21.05 -0.18
C TRP A 210 -31.92 -20.26 -0.20
N ALA A 211 -31.13 -20.30 0.87
CA ALA A 211 -29.85 -19.60 0.95
C ALA A 211 -28.85 -20.18 -0.08
N GLU A 212 -28.78 -21.52 -0.18
CA GLU A 212 -27.98 -22.22 -1.19
C GLU A 212 -28.35 -21.79 -2.62
N LYS A 213 -29.66 -21.75 -2.92
CA LYS A 213 -30.15 -21.35 -4.24
C LYS A 213 -29.80 -19.92 -4.61
N ILE A 214 -29.81 -18.99 -3.63
CA ILE A 214 -29.43 -17.59 -3.86
C ILE A 214 -27.92 -17.49 -4.03
N GLU A 215 -27.14 -18.22 -3.26
CA GLU A 215 -25.68 -18.29 -3.40
C GLU A 215 -25.30 -18.79 -4.80
N ASP A 216 -25.88 -19.89 -5.26
CA ASP A 216 -25.67 -20.44 -6.60
C ASP A 216 -26.03 -19.43 -7.69
N LEU A 217 -27.14 -18.70 -7.51
CA LEU A 217 -27.57 -17.67 -8.45
C LEU A 217 -26.56 -16.53 -8.54
N LEU A 218 -26.10 -16.00 -7.41
CA LEU A 218 -25.10 -14.92 -7.37
C LEU A 218 -23.79 -15.36 -8.03
N ILE A 219 -23.32 -16.58 -7.75
CA ILE A 219 -22.12 -17.14 -8.36
C ILE A 219 -22.31 -17.32 -9.88
N LYS A 220 -23.48 -17.81 -10.31
CA LYS A 220 -23.80 -17.96 -11.73
C LYS A 220 -23.81 -16.62 -12.47
N ILE A 221 -24.43 -15.59 -11.88
CA ILE A 221 -24.45 -14.23 -12.43
C ILE A 221 -23.02 -13.72 -12.59
N LYS A 222 -22.20 -13.82 -11.52
CA LYS A 222 -20.79 -13.42 -11.55
C LYS A 222 -20.04 -14.08 -12.70
N ARG A 223 -20.07 -15.42 -12.79
CA ARG A 223 -19.40 -16.17 -13.85
C ARG A 223 -19.87 -15.79 -15.26
N THR A 224 -21.17 -15.49 -15.42
CA THR A 224 -21.72 -15.06 -16.70
C THR A 224 -21.18 -13.70 -17.13
N VAL A 225 -21.12 -12.76 -16.19
CA VAL A 225 -20.55 -11.41 -16.42
C VAL A 225 -19.06 -11.48 -16.73
N GLU A 226 -18.29 -12.23 -15.94
CA GLU A 226 -16.84 -12.42 -16.13
C GLU A 226 -16.54 -13.05 -17.50
N SER A 227 -17.23 -14.17 -17.84
CA SER A 227 -17.04 -14.84 -19.14
C SER A 227 -17.44 -13.97 -20.32
N HIS A 228 -18.43 -13.10 -20.18
CA HIS A 228 -18.78 -12.14 -21.22
C HIS A 228 -17.68 -11.08 -21.40
N TYR A 229 -17.22 -10.50 -20.30
CA TYR A 229 -16.17 -9.50 -20.31
C TYR A 229 -14.84 -10.03 -20.88
N GLU A 230 -14.45 -11.25 -20.50
CA GLU A 230 -13.25 -11.91 -21.04
C GLU A 230 -13.30 -12.12 -22.55
N LYS A 231 -14.51 -12.37 -23.10
CA LYS A 231 -14.71 -12.62 -24.54
C LYS A 231 -14.85 -11.34 -25.37
N THR A 232 -15.43 -10.29 -24.81
CA THR A 232 -15.81 -9.10 -25.57
C THR A 232 -15.08 -7.83 -25.18
N GLY A 233 -14.51 -7.79 -23.97
CA GLY A 233 -13.97 -6.57 -23.36
C GLY A 233 -15.04 -5.59 -22.86
N ASP A 234 -16.33 -5.91 -23.03
CA ASP A 234 -17.46 -5.04 -22.72
C ASP A 234 -18.33 -5.58 -21.58
N SER A 235 -19.11 -4.67 -20.97
CA SER A 235 -20.12 -5.02 -19.98
C SER A 235 -21.27 -5.85 -20.61
N LEU A 236 -21.91 -6.68 -19.77
CA LEU A 236 -23.08 -7.44 -20.22
C LEU A 236 -24.23 -6.49 -20.64
N PRO A 237 -24.84 -6.63 -21.82
CA PRO A 237 -25.95 -5.77 -22.25
C PRO A 237 -27.16 -5.89 -21.32
N ASP A 238 -27.83 -4.76 -21.03
CA ASP A 238 -28.99 -4.69 -20.12
C ASP A 238 -30.11 -5.68 -20.45
N LYS A 239 -30.35 -5.95 -21.73
CA LYS A 239 -31.36 -6.94 -22.19
C LYS A 239 -31.09 -8.37 -21.72
N LYS A 240 -29.87 -8.71 -21.31
CA LYS A 240 -29.51 -10.03 -20.77
C LYS A 240 -29.56 -10.06 -19.22
N LEU A 241 -29.67 -8.92 -18.56
CA LEU A 241 -29.75 -8.82 -17.11
C LEU A 241 -31.17 -9.09 -16.58
N HIS A 242 -32.19 -9.02 -17.46
CA HIS A 242 -33.61 -9.19 -17.10
C HIS A 242 -34.19 -10.55 -17.50
N ARG A 243 -33.36 -11.53 -17.82
CA ARG A 243 -33.78 -12.94 -18.12
C ARG A 243 -33.10 -13.89 -17.10
#